data_80e503b4f783c5100931b71755f751ce
#
_entry.id   80e503b4f783c5100931b71755f751ce
#
_cell.length_a   1.000
_cell.length_b   1.000
_cell.length_c   1.000
_cell.angle_alpha   90.00
_cell.angle_beta   90.00
_cell.angle_gamma   90.00
#
_symmetry.space_group_name_H-M   'P 1'
#
loop_
_entity.id
_entity.type
_entity.pdbx_description
1 polymer ?
#
loop_
_entity_poly.entity_id
_entity_poly.type
_entity_poly.pdbx_seq_one_letter_code
_entity_poly.pdbx_strand_id
1 'polypeptide(L)'
;SLPSDPKIVSLYLTYLSSKDAKMSTLKRRLVSIGVIHKLKGHYLDTKHPSIIENIMGIKRRKGSIQLSKKPILINNLKELINAIDKQKKEEIKKFRDRSIILIGFSGGFRRNEIVSLDYEDLDFVTEGLKINLRRSKTDQFGEGFKKALPYFDNSQYFPVVSLKKWIEVSKITSGPVFRRFTKCSRLSNNRLTDQKVALLIKEYLKLAGIDSKNYSGHSLRSGFATSAAES
;
A
#
# COMPACT_ATOMS: atom_id res chain seq x y z
N SER A 1 -16.48 15.54 27.02
CA SER A 1 -17.54 16.47 26.62
C SER A 1 -16.99 17.49 25.63
N LEU A 2 -17.87 18.07 24.82
CA LEU A 2 -17.55 19.20 23.95
C LEU A 2 -18.20 20.47 24.53
N PRO A 3 -17.49 21.61 24.50
CA PRO A 3 -16.09 21.79 24.12
C PRO A 3 -15.14 21.20 25.16
N SER A 4 -13.93 20.80 24.73
CA SER A 4 -12.89 20.33 25.63
C SER A 4 -11.85 21.44 25.85
N ASP A 5 -11.42 21.59 27.08
CA ASP A 5 -10.30 22.48 27.42
C ASP A 5 -8.99 21.95 26.82
N PRO A 6 -8.09 22.82 26.28
CA PRO A 6 -6.79 22.42 25.76
C PRO A 6 -5.94 21.60 26.76
N LYS A 7 -6.05 21.86 28.06
CA LYS A 7 -5.37 21.09 29.12
C LYS A 7 -5.87 19.65 29.17
N ILE A 8 -7.19 19.44 29.05
CA ILE A 8 -7.79 18.09 29.01
C ILE A 8 -7.31 17.32 27.77
N VAL A 9 -7.25 17.98 26.62
CA VAL A 9 -6.70 17.40 25.39
C VAL A 9 -5.23 17.01 25.60
N SER A 10 -4.45 17.87 26.24
CA SER A 10 -3.05 17.61 26.58
C SER A 10 -2.91 16.37 27.48
N LEU A 11 -3.71 16.26 28.56
CA LEU A 11 -3.75 15.10 29.44
C LEU A 11 -4.11 13.80 28.69
N TYR A 12 -5.10 13.85 27.80
CA TYR A 12 -5.47 12.73 26.96
C TYR A 12 -4.31 12.26 26.07
N LEU A 13 -3.56 13.17 25.45
CA LEU A 13 -2.39 12.84 24.64
C LEU A 13 -1.27 12.21 25.52
N THR A 14 -1.09 12.69 26.75
CA THR A 14 -0.16 12.11 27.71
C THR A 14 -0.58 10.70 28.08
N TYR A 15 -1.86 10.47 28.36
CA TYR A 15 -2.41 9.13 28.64
C TYR A 15 -2.18 8.19 27.46
N LEU A 16 -2.47 8.60 26.22
CA LEU A 16 -2.18 7.78 25.05
C LEU A 16 -0.68 7.49 24.89
N SER A 17 0.15 8.47 25.22
CA SER A 17 1.61 8.27 25.21
C SER A 17 2.08 7.26 26.24
N SER A 18 1.49 7.22 27.44
CA SER A 18 1.79 6.20 28.46
C SER A 18 1.35 4.78 28.04
N LYS A 19 0.36 4.68 27.15
CA LYS A 19 -0.07 3.44 26.49
C LYS A 19 0.70 3.13 25.21
N ASP A 20 1.88 3.67 25.07
CA ASP A 20 2.80 3.43 23.97
C ASP A 20 2.32 3.87 22.56
N ALA A 21 1.35 4.78 22.49
CA ALA A 21 0.93 5.34 21.22
C ALA A 21 2.11 6.08 20.53
N LYS A 22 2.28 5.84 19.23
CA LYS A 22 3.31 6.50 18.41
C LYS A 22 3.01 7.99 18.23
N MET A 23 4.06 8.80 18.05
CA MET A 23 3.92 10.24 17.80
C MET A 23 2.99 10.57 16.63
N SER A 24 3.03 9.78 15.54
CA SER A 24 2.11 9.94 14.41
C SER A 24 0.64 9.71 14.79
N THR A 25 0.39 8.78 15.72
CA THR A 25 -0.95 8.52 16.24
C THR A 25 -1.43 9.68 17.12
N LEU A 26 -0.58 10.23 18.00
CA LEU A 26 -0.91 11.38 18.84
C LEU A 26 -1.27 12.60 18.00
N LYS A 27 -0.44 12.93 16.99
CA LYS A 27 -0.71 14.02 16.06
C LYS A 27 -2.04 13.85 15.32
N ARG A 28 -2.30 12.65 14.82
CA ARG A 28 -3.57 12.35 14.14
C ARG A 28 -4.77 12.49 15.07
N ARG A 29 -4.65 12.05 16.33
CA ARG A 29 -5.72 12.22 17.35
C ARG A 29 -5.98 13.69 17.62
N LEU A 30 -4.95 14.52 17.79
CA LEU A 30 -5.11 15.96 17.99
C LEU A 30 -5.86 16.61 16.82
N VAL A 31 -5.45 16.30 15.58
CA VAL A 31 -6.14 16.79 14.38
C VAL A 31 -7.61 16.36 14.37
N SER A 32 -7.90 15.08 14.65
CA SER A 32 -9.28 14.57 14.69
C SER A 32 -10.12 15.29 15.77
N ILE A 33 -9.56 15.55 16.94
CA ILE A 33 -10.25 16.28 18.01
C ILE A 33 -10.57 17.71 17.54
N GLY A 34 -9.63 18.43 16.94
CA GLY A 34 -9.86 19.76 16.39
C GLY A 34 -10.95 19.78 15.32
N VAL A 35 -10.94 18.81 14.40
CA VAL A 35 -11.98 18.67 13.36
C VAL A 35 -13.35 18.43 13.97
N ILE A 36 -13.47 17.55 14.97
CA ILE A 36 -14.76 17.27 15.64
C ILE A 36 -15.28 18.52 16.34
N HIS A 37 -14.43 19.30 17.04
CA HIS A 37 -14.82 20.57 17.66
C HIS A 37 -15.39 21.52 16.60
N LYS A 38 -14.66 21.73 15.51
CA LYS A 38 -15.08 22.61 14.42
C LYS A 38 -16.43 22.17 13.82
N LEU A 39 -16.62 20.88 13.56
CA LEU A 39 -17.88 20.34 13.02
C LEU A 39 -19.08 20.51 13.96
N LYS A 40 -18.83 20.61 15.28
CA LYS A 40 -19.85 20.82 16.30
C LYS A 40 -20.00 22.31 16.68
N GLY A 41 -19.40 23.24 15.93
CA GLY A 41 -19.47 24.67 16.19
C GLY A 41 -18.66 25.17 17.39
N HIS A 42 -17.75 24.34 17.91
CA HIS A 42 -16.89 24.71 19.04
C HIS A 42 -15.50 25.09 18.58
N TYR A 43 -14.90 26.08 19.22
CA TYR A 43 -13.48 26.41 19.02
C TYR A 43 -12.60 25.59 19.95
N LEU A 44 -11.51 25.04 19.40
CA LEU A 44 -10.41 24.44 20.14
C LEU A 44 -9.09 24.92 19.53
N ASP A 45 -8.30 25.64 20.33
CA ASP A 45 -6.94 25.98 19.90
C ASP A 45 -6.01 24.77 20.03
N THR A 46 -5.82 24.06 18.92
CA THR A 46 -4.90 22.91 18.85
C THR A 46 -3.42 23.32 18.92
N LYS A 47 -3.12 24.63 18.83
CA LYS A 47 -1.78 25.21 18.97
C LYS A 47 -1.56 25.83 20.37
N HIS A 48 -2.51 25.65 21.27
CA HIS A 48 -2.38 26.16 22.65
C HIS A 48 -1.07 25.70 23.30
N PRO A 49 -0.34 26.53 24.02
CA PRO A 49 0.96 26.21 24.62
C PRO A 49 0.97 24.89 25.40
N SER A 50 -0.06 24.62 26.22
CA SER A 50 -0.16 23.39 26.99
C SER A 50 -0.19 22.11 26.11
N ILE A 51 -0.72 22.17 24.88
CA ILE A 51 -0.73 21.05 23.95
C ILE A 51 0.63 20.94 23.25
N ILE A 52 1.16 22.06 22.76
CA ILE A 52 2.42 22.09 22.00
C ILE A 52 3.59 21.64 22.89
N GLU A 53 3.72 22.21 24.07
CA GLU A 53 4.79 21.89 25.02
C GLU A 53 4.73 20.42 25.45
N ASN A 54 3.52 19.91 25.72
CA ASN A 54 3.32 18.51 26.05
C ASN A 54 3.75 17.59 24.89
N ILE A 55 3.33 17.88 23.65
CA ILE A 55 3.76 17.11 22.47
C ILE A 55 5.27 17.16 22.30
N MET A 56 5.90 18.33 22.52
CA MET A 56 7.35 18.47 22.48
C MET A 56 8.03 17.64 23.57
N GLY A 57 7.51 17.65 24.79
CA GLY A 57 8.00 16.84 25.91
C GLY A 57 7.90 15.34 25.62
N ILE A 58 6.75 14.89 25.09
CA ILE A 58 6.56 13.50 24.65
C ILE A 58 7.55 13.13 23.53
N LYS A 59 7.76 14.04 22.56
CA LYS A 59 8.71 13.83 21.46
C LYS A 59 10.14 13.69 21.95
N ARG A 60 10.58 14.52 22.91
CA ARG A 60 11.91 14.43 23.52
C ARG A 60 12.10 13.11 24.24
N ARG A 61 11.11 12.67 25.01
CA ARG A 61 11.17 11.40 25.79
C ARG A 61 11.13 10.14 24.91
N LYS A 62 10.25 10.09 23.89
CA LYS A 62 10.08 8.89 23.03
C LYS A 62 11.03 8.86 21.85
N GLY A 63 11.69 9.95 21.53
CA GLY A 63 12.36 10.11 20.23
C GLY A 63 11.36 10.31 19.10
N SER A 64 11.83 10.78 17.97
CA SER A 64 10.99 11.03 16.78
C SER A 64 11.44 10.20 15.57
N ILE A 65 12.38 9.28 15.75
CA ILE A 65 12.90 8.47 14.63
C ILE A 65 11.79 7.52 14.21
N GLN A 66 11.16 7.86 13.11
CA GLN A 66 10.27 6.95 12.42
C GLN A 66 11.12 6.14 11.45
N LEU A 67 11.44 4.90 11.80
CA LEU A 67 12.09 3.96 10.87
C LEU A 67 11.16 3.77 9.68
N SER A 68 11.52 4.39 8.55
CA SER A 68 10.83 4.16 7.29
C SER A 68 11.12 2.73 6.82
N LYS A 69 10.14 2.12 6.16
CA LYS A 69 10.33 0.80 5.56
C LYS A 69 11.21 0.92 4.33
N LYS A 70 12.07 -0.08 4.12
CA LYS A 70 12.99 -0.13 2.97
C LYS A 70 12.21 -0.26 1.65
N PRO A 71 12.68 0.38 0.57
CA PRO A 71 12.19 0.14 -0.78
C PRO A 71 12.56 -1.28 -1.25
N ILE A 72 11.70 -1.89 -2.07
CA ILE A 72 12.05 -3.11 -2.82
C ILE A 72 12.73 -2.66 -4.10
N LEU A 73 14.05 -2.77 -4.16
CA LEU A 73 14.83 -2.44 -5.35
C LEU A 73 14.75 -3.56 -6.39
N ILE A 74 15.28 -3.31 -7.60
CA ILE A 74 15.22 -4.25 -8.73
C ILE A 74 15.79 -5.63 -8.38
N ASN A 75 16.91 -5.68 -7.64
CA ASN A 75 17.50 -6.96 -7.22
C ASN A 75 16.56 -7.74 -6.29
N ASN A 76 15.96 -7.06 -5.28
CA ASN A 76 14.98 -7.70 -4.40
C ASN A 76 13.72 -8.13 -5.18
N LEU A 77 13.31 -7.36 -6.20
CA LEU A 77 12.19 -7.74 -7.07
C LEU A 77 12.49 -9.06 -7.80
N LYS A 78 13.69 -9.20 -8.39
CA LYS A 78 14.13 -10.43 -9.05
C LYS A 78 14.13 -11.62 -8.08
N GLU A 79 14.62 -11.43 -6.85
CA GLU A 79 14.61 -12.46 -5.81
C GLU A 79 13.19 -12.88 -5.42
N LEU A 80 12.25 -11.93 -5.30
CA LEU A 80 10.84 -12.21 -5.05
C LEU A 80 10.23 -13.06 -6.16
N ILE A 81 10.47 -12.72 -7.43
CA ILE A 81 9.93 -13.48 -8.57
C ILE A 81 10.52 -14.88 -8.58
N ASN A 82 11.83 -15.03 -8.40
CA ASN A 82 12.48 -16.32 -8.29
C ASN A 82 11.93 -17.18 -7.12
N ALA A 83 11.62 -16.52 -5.99
CA ALA A 83 11.00 -17.20 -4.85
C ALA A 83 9.58 -17.70 -5.16
N ILE A 84 8.80 -16.96 -5.96
CA ILE A 84 7.49 -17.40 -6.45
C ILE A 84 7.64 -18.68 -7.29
N ASP A 85 8.58 -18.68 -8.23
CA ASP A 85 8.76 -19.79 -9.17
C ASP A 85 9.19 -21.09 -8.48
N LYS A 86 10.04 -20.99 -7.48
CA LYS A 86 10.52 -22.13 -6.69
C LYS A 86 9.46 -22.74 -5.76
N GLN A 87 8.31 -22.06 -5.55
CA GLN A 87 7.28 -22.60 -4.66
C GLN A 87 6.56 -23.81 -5.24
N LYS A 88 6.27 -24.79 -4.38
CA LYS A 88 5.37 -25.92 -4.68
C LYS A 88 3.89 -25.50 -4.54
N LYS A 89 3.52 -24.37 -5.15
CA LYS A 89 2.13 -23.90 -5.22
C LYS A 89 1.54 -24.23 -6.58
N GLU A 90 0.20 -24.22 -6.66
CA GLU A 90 -0.49 -24.30 -7.94
C GLU A 90 -0.05 -23.17 -8.88
N GLU A 91 0.21 -23.48 -10.13
CA GLU A 91 0.69 -22.53 -11.15
C GLU A 91 -0.20 -21.28 -11.25
N ILE A 92 -1.52 -21.46 -11.17
CA ILE A 92 -2.46 -20.36 -11.23
C ILE A 92 -2.24 -19.32 -10.09
N LYS A 93 -1.83 -19.77 -8.89
CA LYS A 93 -1.49 -18.86 -7.78
C LYS A 93 -0.19 -18.13 -8.04
N LYS A 94 0.79 -18.79 -8.64
CA LYS A 94 2.07 -18.18 -9.01
C LYS A 94 1.87 -17.07 -10.04
N PHE A 95 1.06 -17.30 -11.07
CA PHE A 95 0.75 -16.28 -12.08
C PHE A 95 0.08 -15.05 -11.47
N ARG A 96 -0.90 -15.23 -10.57
CA ARG A 96 -1.51 -14.11 -9.86
C ARG A 96 -0.49 -13.33 -9.03
N ASP A 97 0.28 -14.02 -8.21
CA ASP A 97 1.19 -13.41 -7.23
C ASP A 97 2.33 -12.68 -7.94
N ARG A 98 2.86 -13.26 -9.02
CA ARG A 98 3.84 -12.61 -9.91
C ARG A 98 3.27 -11.35 -10.52
N SER A 99 2.08 -11.41 -11.08
CA SER A 99 1.41 -10.27 -11.71
C SER A 99 1.17 -9.14 -10.71
N ILE A 100 0.71 -9.44 -9.48
CA ILE A 100 0.53 -8.44 -8.40
C ILE A 100 1.85 -7.70 -8.11
N ILE A 101 2.95 -8.43 -7.97
CA ILE A 101 4.25 -7.85 -7.62
C ILE A 101 4.80 -7.01 -8.76
N LEU A 102 4.78 -7.53 -9.99
CA LEU A 102 5.34 -6.84 -11.15
C LEU A 102 4.53 -5.59 -11.52
N ILE A 103 3.20 -5.68 -11.58
CA ILE A 103 2.33 -4.53 -11.82
C ILE A 103 2.47 -3.50 -10.69
N GLY A 104 2.47 -3.97 -9.44
CA GLY A 104 2.60 -3.09 -8.28
C GLY A 104 3.90 -2.31 -8.25
N PHE A 105 5.01 -2.93 -8.67
CA PHE A 105 6.31 -2.28 -8.78
C PHE A 105 6.35 -1.34 -9.97
N SER A 106 6.16 -1.85 -11.20
CA SER A 106 6.38 -1.09 -12.44
C SER A 106 5.41 0.09 -12.61
N GLY A 107 4.18 -0.03 -12.11
CA GLY A 107 3.24 1.09 -12.10
C GLY A 107 3.35 1.98 -10.86
N GLY A 108 4.22 1.68 -9.91
CA GLY A 108 4.31 2.43 -8.66
C GLY A 108 2.97 2.49 -7.91
N PHE A 109 2.18 1.42 -7.94
CA PHE A 109 0.84 1.39 -7.37
C PHE A 109 0.84 1.32 -5.85
N ARG A 110 -0.15 1.97 -5.22
CA ARG A 110 -0.53 1.68 -3.83
C ARG A 110 -1.25 0.32 -3.79
N ARG A 111 -1.13 -0.41 -2.68
CA ARG A 111 -1.79 -1.73 -2.50
C ARG A 111 -3.28 -1.70 -2.82
N ASN A 112 -3.97 -0.66 -2.35
CA ASN A 112 -5.39 -0.50 -2.61
C ASN A 112 -5.68 -0.28 -4.09
N GLU A 113 -4.83 0.47 -4.79
CA GLU A 113 -4.93 0.69 -6.23
C GLU A 113 -4.78 -0.63 -7.00
N ILE A 114 -3.81 -1.50 -6.61
CA ILE A 114 -3.63 -2.81 -7.25
C ILE A 114 -4.90 -3.66 -7.14
N VAL A 115 -5.44 -3.79 -5.92
CA VAL A 115 -6.60 -4.65 -5.71
C VAL A 115 -7.90 -4.05 -6.24
N SER A 116 -7.98 -2.75 -6.43
CA SER A 116 -9.17 -2.09 -6.97
C SER A 116 -9.34 -2.24 -8.48
N LEU A 117 -8.31 -2.72 -9.19
CA LEU A 117 -8.37 -2.91 -10.64
C LEU A 117 -9.45 -3.91 -11.02
N ASP A 118 -10.30 -3.49 -11.96
CA ASP A 118 -11.25 -4.33 -12.67
C ASP A 118 -10.74 -4.63 -14.08
N TYR A 119 -11.24 -5.69 -14.70
CA TYR A 119 -10.86 -6.06 -16.06
C TYR A 119 -11.13 -4.93 -17.05
N GLU A 120 -12.21 -4.22 -16.86
CA GLU A 120 -12.67 -3.07 -17.65
C GLU A 120 -11.75 -1.83 -17.53
N ASP A 121 -10.87 -1.82 -16.53
CA ASP A 121 -9.88 -0.75 -16.34
C ASP A 121 -8.61 -0.98 -17.17
N LEU A 122 -8.48 -2.14 -17.83
CA LEU A 122 -7.31 -2.57 -18.58
C LEU A 122 -7.53 -2.38 -20.07
N ASP A 123 -6.67 -1.60 -20.70
CA ASP A 123 -6.66 -1.40 -22.14
C ASP A 123 -5.29 -1.85 -22.70
N PHE A 124 -5.28 -3.04 -23.32
CA PHE A 124 -4.11 -3.63 -23.92
C PHE A 124 -3.94 -3.08 -25.35
N VAL A 125 -2.92 -2.28 -25.56
CA VAL A 125 -2.56 -1.68 -26.84
C VAL A 125 -1.26 -2.28 -27.38
N THR A 126 -0.91 -1.96 -28.61
CA THR A 126 0.32 -2.47 -29.26
C THR A 126 1.56 -2.09 -28.48
N GLU A 127 1.61 -0.88 -27.92
CA GLU A 127 2.76 -0.33 -27.19
C GLU A 127 2.83 -0.81 -25.72
N GLY A 128 1.76 -1.44 -25.19
CA GLY A 128 1.76 -1.87 -23.81
C GLY A 128 0.37 -2.02 -23.19
N LEU A 129 0.24 -1.56 -21.96
CA LEU A 129 -0.98 -1.59 -21.18
C LEU A 129 -1.30 -0.22 -20.62
N LYS A 130 -2.48 0.30 -20.93
CA LYS A 130 -3.06 1.47 -20.27
C LYS A 130 -3.98 1.00 -19.14
N ILE A 131 -3.82 1.55 -17.96
CA ILE A 131 -4.60 1.20 -16.76
C ILE A 131 -5.35 2.45 -16.29
N ASN A 132 -6.66 2.36 -16.24
CA ASN A 132 -7.53 3.43 -15.73
C ASN A 132 -7.72 3.26 -14.22
N LEU A 133 -7.22 4.20 -13.42
CA LEU A 133 -7.47 4.24 -11.98
C LEU A 133 -8.66 5.15 -11.70
N ARG A 134 -9.82 4.56 -11.41
CA ARG A 134 -11.08 5.30 -11.16
C ARG A 134 -11.00 6.20 -9.93
N ARG A 135 -10.18 5.87 -8.93
CA ARG A 135 -9.94 6.67 -7.72
C ARG A 135 -8.54 6.44 -7.18
N SER A 136 -7.86 7.52 -6.84
CA SER A 136 -6.60 7.49 -6.08
C SER A 136 -6.78 8.26 -4.78
N LYS A 137 -5.98 7.95 -3.74
CA LYS A 137 -6.02 8.66 -2.45
C LYS A 137 -5.73 10.17 -2.60
N THR A 138 -5.07 10.58 -3.65
CA THR A 138 -4.73 11.98 -3.96
C THR A 138 -5.71 12.64 -4.91
N ASP A 139 -6.60 11.87 -5.51
CA ASP A 139 -7.65 12.34 -6.40
C ASP A 139 -8.91 12.66 -5.57
N GLN A 140 -8.97 13.89 -5.06
CA GLN A 140 -10.10 14.35 -4.24
C GLN A 140 -11.36 14.61 -5.06
N PHE A 141 -11.22 14.84 -6.38
CA PHE A 141 -12.32 15.17 -7.27
C PHE A 141 -12.84 13.98 -8.07
N GLY A 142 -12.13 12.83 -8.02
CA GLY A 142 -12.56 11.61 -8.72
C GLY A 142 -12.37 11.68 -10.25
N GLU A 143 -11.44 12.49 -10.72
CA GLU A 143 -11.12 12.65 -12.15
C GLU A 143 -10.47 11.39 -12.74
N GLY A 144 -9.98 10.50 -11.86
CA GLY A 144 -9.25 9.31 -12.26
C GLY A 144 -7.84 9.60 -12.78
N PHE A 145 -7.05 8.58 -12.91
CA PHE A 145 -5.68 8.70 -13.41
C PHE A 145 -5.34 7.52 -14.32
N LYS A 146 -4.74 7.81 -15.47
CA LYS A 146 -4.26 6.79 -16.41
C LYS A 146 -2.78 6.51 -16.18
N LYS A 147 -2.42 5.23 -16.12
CA LYS A 147 -1.03 4.77 -16.11
C LYS A 147 -0.77 3.94 -17.35
N ALA A 148 0.37 4.18 -17.99
CA ALA A 148 0.85 3.36 -19.10
C ALA A 148 2.04 2.51 -18.64
N LEU A 149 2.01 1.24 -18.98
CA LEU A 149 3.12 0.31 -18.80
C LEU A 149 3.53 -0.19 -20.20
N PRO A 150 4.72 0.19 -20.70
CA PRO A 150 5.14 -0.20 -22.03
C PRO A 150 5.46 -1.68 -22.10
N TYR A 151 5.36 -2.25 -23.32
CA TYR A 151 5.97 -3.54 -23.63
C TYR A 151 7.48 -3.37 -23.71
N PHE A 152 8.19 -4.29 -23.09
CA PHE A 152 9.61 -4.50 -23.33
C PHE A 152 9.80 -5.95 -23.76
N ASP A 153 10.59 -6.23 -24.75
CA ASP A 153 10.76 -7.58 -25.26
C ASP A 153 11.63 -8.45 -24.33
N ASN A 154 11.23 -9.72 -24.20
CA ASN A 154 12.03 -10.87 -23.78
C ASN A 154 12.50 -11.00 -22.32
N SER A 155 11.76 -10.58 -21.31
CA SER A 155 12.09 -10.98 -19.93
C SER A 155 10.90 -11.49 -19.12
N GLN A 156 11.13 -12.51 -18.31
CA GLN A 156 10.17 -13.06 -17.36
C GLN A 156 9.71 -12.03 -16.28
N TYR A 157 10.33 -10.86 -16.23
CA TYR A 157 10.03 -9.79 -15.28
C TYR A 157 9.06 -8.75 -15.83
N PHE A 158 8.44 -9.00 -17.00
CA PHE A 158 7.54 -8.01 -17.62
C PHE A 158 6.15 -7.97 -16.99
N PRO A 159 5.73 -6.80 -16.50
CA PRO A 159 4.44 -6.64 -15.85
C PRO A 159 3.27 -6.95 -16.77
N VAL A 160 3.32 -6.46 -18.01
CA VAL A 160 2.21 -6.61 -18.98
C VAL A 160 2.04 -8.07 -19.42
N VAL A 161 3.15 -8.76 -19.72
CA VAL A 161 3.15 -10.18 -20.08
C VAL A 161 2.63 -11.04 -18.93
N SER A 162 3.12 -10.74 -17.70
CA SER A 162 2.69 -11.46 -16.50
C SER A 162 1.19 -11.27 -16.22
N LEU A 163 0.66 -10.06 -16.43
CA LEU A 163 -0.76 -9.79 -16.26
C LEU A 163 -1.61 -10.48 -17.33
N LYS A 164 -1.19 -10.42 -18.60
CA LYS A 164 -1.87 -11.18 -19.70
C LYS A 164 -1.94 -12.64 -19.37
N LYS A 165 -0.83 -13.25 -18.94
CA LYS A 165 -0.80 -14.67 -18.57
C LYS A 165 -1.72 -14.99 -17.40
N TRP A 166 -1.77 -14.13 -16.39
CA TRP A 166 -2.71 -14.26 -15.28
C TRP A 166 -4.17 -14.24 -15.77
N ILE A 167 -4.55 -13.27 -16.60
CA ILE A 167 -5.90 -13.14 -17.14
C ILE A 167 -6.28 -14.37 -17.98
N GLU A 168 -5.38 -14.82 -18.85
CA GLU A 168 -5.56 -16.00 -19.69
C GLU A 168 -5.85 -17.26 -18.84
N VAL A 169 -4.99 -17.55 -17.87
CA VAL A 169 -5.10 -18.78 -17.05
C VAL A 169 -6.28 -18.69 -16.09
N SER A 170 -6.60 -17.53 -15.57
CA SER A 170 -7.74 -17.32 -14.67
C SER A 170 -9.08 -17.22 -15.38
N LYS A 171 -9.08 -17.02 -16.69
CA LYS A 171 -10.28 -16.83 -17.53
C LYS A 171 -11.16 -15.66 -17.04
N ILE A 172 -10.53 -14.61 -16.50
CA ILE A 172 -11.24 -13.42 -16.05
C ILE A 172 -11.59 -12.57 -17.26
N THR A 173 -12.89 -12.28 -17.43
CA THR A 173 -13.42 -11.46 -18.53
C THR A 173 -14.17 -10.23 -18.03
N SER A 174 -14.40 -10.10 -16.72
CA SER A 174 -15.08 -8.95 -16.10
C SER A 174 -14.80 -8.84 -14.61
N GLY A 175 -14.98 -7.64 -14.04
CA GLY A 175 -14.87 -7.37 -12.62
C GLY A 175 -13.44 -7.51 -12.08
N PRO A 176 -13.26 -7.87 -10.79
CA PRO A 176 -11.95 -7.81 -10.13
C PRO A 176 -10.86 -8.63 -10.84
N VAL A 177 -9.76 -7.95 -11.21
CA VAL A 177 -8.58 -8.61 -11.81
C VAL A 177 -7.90 -9.52 -10.80
N PHE A 178 -7.67 -9.04 -9.59
CA PHE A 178 -7.03 -9.83 -8.56
C PHE A 178 -8.04 -10.38 -7.56
N ARG A 179 -8.30 -11.68 -7.69
CA ARG A 179 -9.29 -12.42 -6.90
C ARG A 179 -8.62 -13.27 -5.83
N ARG A 180 -9.35 -13.56 -4.76
CA ARG A 180 -8.90 -14.48 -3.71
C ARG A 180 -9.15 -15.93 -4.11
N PHE A 181 -8.34 -16.84 -3.58
CA PHE A 181 -8.60 -18.28 -3.64
C PHE A 181 -9.39 -18.71 -2.40
N THR A 182 -10.26 -19.68 -2.56
CA THR A 182 -10.94 -20.38 -1.46
C THR A 182 -9.96 -21.30 -0.71
N LYS A 183 -10.39 -21.86 0.41
CA LYS A 183 -9.60 -22.88 1.15
C LYS A 183 -9.27 -24.11 0.29
N CYS A 184 -10.15 -24.46 -0.64
CA CYS A 184 -9.95 -25.57 -1.59
C CYS A 184 -9.17 -25.14 -2.86
N SER A 185 -8.43 -24.04 -2.79
CA SER A 185 -7.60 -23.53 -3.90
C SER A 185 -8.35 -23.16 -5.18
N ARG A 186 -9.68 -23.04 -5.14
CA ARG A 186 -10.48 -22.57 -6.27
C ARG A 186 -10.49 -21.05 -6.34
N LEU A 187 -10.37 -20.49 -7.55
CA LEU A 187 -10.49 -19.06 -7.76
C LEU A 187 -11.92 -18.59 -7.46
N SER A 188 -12.09 -17.61 -6.60
CA SER A 188 -13.39 -17.04 -6.28
C SER A 188 -13.63 -15.75 -7.07
N ASN A 189 -14.89 -15.31 -7.21
CA ASN A 189 -15.20 -14.01 -7.80
C ASN A 189 -14.93 -12.82 -6.88
N ASN A 190 -14.55 -13.07 -5.62
CA ASN A 190 -14.32 -12.01 -4.66
C ASN A 190 -12.93 -11.39 -4.84
N ARG A 191 -12.90 -10.07 -4.77
CA ARG A 191 -11.69 -9.24 -4.81
C ARG A 191 -10.70 -9.63 -3.72
N LEU A 192 -9.41 -9.60 -4.06
CA LEU A 192 -8.33 -9.71 -3.09
C LEU A 192 -8.31 -8.46 -2.19
N THR A 193 -7.94 -8.62 -0.92
CA THR A 193 -7.78 -7.48 -0.01
C THR A 193 -6.37 -6.88 -0.10
N ASP A 194 -6.25 -5.59 0.16
CA ASP A 194 -4.96 -4.90 0.19
C ASP A 194 -4.04 -5.43 1.31
N GLN A 195 -4.61 -5.90 2.42
CA GLN A 195 -3.87 -6.58 3.47
C GLN A 195 -3.23 -7.88 2.97
N LYS A 196 -3.94 -8.64 2.11
CA LYS A 196 -3.40 -9.88 1.55
C LYS A 196 -2.21 -9.61 0.63
N VAL A 197 -2.21 -8.49 -0.12
CA VAL A 197 -1.03 -8.07 -0.91
C VAL A 197 0.17 -7.81 0.00
N ALA A 198 -0.02 -7.14 1.14
CA ALA A 198 1.07 -6.90 2.08
C ALA A 198 1.63 -8.20 2.69
N LEU A 199 0.75 -9.15 3.01
CA LEU A 199 1.15 -10.47 3.53
C LEU A 199 1.89 -11.27 2.47
N LEU A 200 1.43 -11.25 1.23
CA LEU A 200 2.05 -11.91 0.09
C LEU A 200 3.49 -11.40 -0.14
N ILE A 201 3.70 -10.10 -0.16
CA ILE A 201 5.03 -9.50 -0.28
C ILE A 201 5.95 -9.98 0.86
N LYS A 202 5.46 -9.96 2.10
CA LYS A 202 6.23 -10.42 3.26
C LYS A 202 6.57 -11.90 3.21
N GLU A 203 5.64 -12.73 2.75
CA GLU A 203 5.82 -14.16 2.54
C GLU A 203 6.97 -14.43 1.56
N TYR A 204 6.93 -13.80 0.38
CA TYR A 204 7.96 -14.00 -0.63
C TYR A 204 9.31 -13.38 -0.26
N LEU A 205 9.35 -12.25 0.45
CA LEU A 205 10.59 -11.73 1.02
C LEU A 205 11.23 -12.74 1.98
N LYS A 206 10.43 -13.33 2.87
CA LYS A 206 10.92 -14.37 3.79
C LYS A 206 11.43 -15.59 3.05
N LEU A 207 10.75 -16.04 2.00
CA LEU A 207 11.17 -17.18 1.17
C LEU A 207 12.43 -16.88 0.35
N ALA A 208 12.66 -15.62 -0.01
CA ALA A 208 13.89 -15.15 -0.63
C ALA A 208 15.05 -14.95 0.37
N GLY A 209 14.85 -15.22 1.68
CA GLY A 209 15.88 -15.01 2.71
C GLY A 209 16.04 -13.55 3.15
N ILE A 210 15.10 -12.66 2.76
CA ILE A 210 15.16 -11.23 3.07
C ILE A 210 14.35 -10.96 4.36
N ASP A 211 14.92 -10.18 5.29
CA ASP A 211 14.20 -9.82 6.52
C ASP A 211 12.97 -8.96 6.21
N SER A 212 11.81 -9.61 6.17
CA SER A 212 10.52 -9.01 5.83
C SER A 212 10.04 -7.93 6.83
N LYS A 213 10.66 -7.83 8.03
CA LYS A 213 10.31 -6.80 9.02
C LYS A 213 10.64 -5.38 8.52
N ASN A 214 11.64 -5.26 7.65
CA ASN A 214 12.08 -4.00 7.08
C ASN A 214 11.21 -3.50 5.94
N TYR A 215 10.24 -4.29 5.46
CA TYR A 215 9.41 -3.99 4.30
C TYR A 215 7.92 -3.90 4.65
N SER A 216 7.18 -3.24 3.79
CA SER A 216 5.72 -3.08 3.92
C SER A 216 5.06 -3.12 2.54
N GLY A 217 3.73 -3.05 2.51
CA GLY A 217 3.02 -2.95 1.24
C GLY A 217 3.27 -1.66 0.44
N HIS A 218 3.92 -0.66 1.01
CA HIS A 218 4.37 0.53 0.29
C HIS A 218 5.75 0.36 -0.33
N SER A 219 6.47 -0.71 0.01
CA SER A 219 7.86 -0.94 -0.43
C SER A 219 7.99 -1.19 -1.94
N LEU A 220 6.95 -1.68 -2.62
CA LEU A 220 6.92 -1.78 -4.09
C LEU A 220 6.93 -0.39 -4.73
N ARG A 221 6.03 0.49 -4.28
CA ARG A 221 5.92 1.86 -4.80
C ARG A 221 7.17 2.69 -4.50
N SER A 222 7.70 2.61 -3.28
CA SER A 222 8.96 3.31 -2.95
C SER A 222 10.14 2.75 -3.74
N GLY A 223 10.16 1.43 -4.00
CA GLY A 223 11.17 0.81 -4.85
C GLY A 223 11.16 1.33 -6.28
N PHE A 224 9.97 1.41 -6.89
CA PHE A 224 9.83 2.03 -8.21
C PHE A 224 10.35 3.48 -8.22
N ALA A 225 9.92 4.30 -7.25
CA ALA A 225 10.34 5.70 -7.19
C ALA A 225 11.86 5.85 -7.00
N THR A 226 12.47 5.00 -6.16
CA THR A 226 13.93 5.00 -5.96
C THR A 226 14.66 4.57 -7.22
N SER A 227 14.25 3.45 -7.83
CA SER A 227 14.90 2.95 -9.05
C SER A 227 14.76 3.91 -10.24
N ALA A 228 13.64 4.61 -10.36
CA ALA A 228 13.45 5.63 -11.40
C ALA A 228 14.28 6.91 -11.17
N ALA A 229 14.69 7.18 -9.93
CA ALA A 229 15.55 8.31 -9.62
C ALA A 229 17.06 8.00 -9.79
N GLU A 230 17.42 6.72 -9.84
CA GLU A 230 18.79 6.22 -10.03
C GLU A 230 19.12 5.95 -11.51
N SER A 231 18.12 5.99 -12.41
CA SER A 231 18.23 5.80 -13.87
C SER A 231 18.37 7.12 -14.60
#